data_18ffbfdd0f5575d8b60de2b36686d4ac
#
_entry.id   18ffbfdd0f5575d8b60de2b36686d4ac
#
_cell.length_a   1.000
_cell.length_b   1.000
_cell.length_c   1.000
_cell.angle_alpha   90.00
_cell.angle_beta   90.00
_cell.angle_gamma   90.00
#
_symmetry.space_group_name_H-M   'P 1'
#
loop_
_entity.id
_entity.type
_entity.pdbx_description
1 polymer ?
#
loop_
_entity_poly.entity_id
_entity_poly.type
_entity_poly.pdbx_seq_one_letter_code
_entity_poly.pdbx_strand_id
1 'polypeptide(L)'
;MDPSKIREKIGRFRILIIGRANAGKTTILQRVCNTRDQPEIYNTDGEKIDLEVLTASRGCRLHDIENEMVFRSNPGLIFHDSWGFKAGGESEFDKVKAFITERSKETKITKWLHTIWYCIPMDEACRLFTAAENKFFSQCDTGTIPVIVLFTKFDALYDVAYTQLKTEGKSRKDARKLAAKHAEETFANGPQLKFLKDV
;
A
#
# COMPACT_ATOMS: atom_id res chain seq x y z
N MET A 1 -5.30 4.94 27.02
CA MET A 1 -4.29 5.99 26.73
C MET A 1 -4.94 6.99 25.80
N ASP A 2 -4.88 8.29 26.12
CA ASP A 2 -5.55 9.34 25.34
C ASP A 2 -4.90 9.48 23.96
N PRO A 3 -5.66 9.35 22.84
CA PRO A 3 -5.11 9.46 21.48
C PRO A 3 -4.44 10.79 21.17
N SER A 4 -4.86 11.90 21.81
CA SER A 4 -4.26 13.22 21.64
C SER A 4 -2.83 13.26 22.16
N LYS A 5 -2.57 12.66 23.32
CA LYS A 5 -1.24 12.57 23.94
C LYS A 5 -0.30 11.67 23.14
N ILE A 6 -0.85 10.66 22.46
CA ILE A 6 -0.06 9.81 21.55
C ILE A 6 0.40 10.64 20.33
N ARG A 7 -0.51 11.43 19.74
CA ARG A 7 -0.17 12.32 18.60
C ARG A 7 0.90 13.34 18.95
N GLU A 8 0.82 13.96 20.10
CA GLU A 8 1.83 14.94 20.56
C GLU A 8 3.23 14.30 20.69
N LYS A 9 3.31 13.05 21.16
CA LYS A 9 4.57 12.34 21.32
C LYS A 9 5.17 11.84 20.01
N ILE A 10 4.31 11.36 19.10
CA ILE A 10 4.74 10.83 17.80
C ILE A 10 5.14 11.97 16.86
N GLY A 11 4.52 13.14 16.97
CA GLY A 11 4.69 14.27 16.07
C GLY A 11 4.09 13.96 14.70
N ARG A 12 4.86 13.32 13.79
CA ARG A 12 4.39 12.91 12.47
C ARG A 12 4.35 11.40 12.33
N PHE A 13 3.28 10.87 11.77
CA PHE A 13 3.06 9.43 11.61
C PHE A 13 3.63 8.96 10.27
N ARG A 14 4.61 8.03 10.31
CA ARG A 14 5.30 7.52 9.12
C ARG A 14 4.69 6.21 8.65
N ILE A 15 4.42 6.14 7.37
CA ILE A 15 3.80 5.01 6.69
C ILE A 15 4.67 4.62 5.51
N LEU A 16 5.08 3.36 5.45
CA LEU A 16 5.65 2.80 4.23
C LEU A 16 4.53 2.20 3.39
N ILE A 17 4.33 2.69 2.17
CA ILE A 17 3.38 2.11 1.23
C ILE A 17 4.11 1.30 0.18
N ILE A 18 3.76 0.03 0.06
CA ILE A 18 4.37 -0.91 -0.88
C ILE A 18 3.29 -1.69 -1.65
N GLY A 19 3.65 -2.35 -2.71
CA GLY A 19 2.75 -3.16 -3.51
C GLY A 19 3.09 -3.11 -4.99
N ARG A 20 2.30 -3.79 -5.81
CA ARG A 20 2.51 -3.87 -7.26
C ARG A 20 2.48 -2.49 -7.94
N ALA A 21 3.11 -2.40 -9.10
CA ALA A 21 2.86 -1.27 -10.01
C ALA A 21 1.35 -1.18 -10.30
N ASN A 22 0.83 0.04 -10.40
CA ASN A 22 -0.59 0.32 -10.62
C ASN A 22 -1.55 -0.22 -9.53
N ALA A 23 -1.06 -0.59 -8.36
CA ALA A 23 -1.92 -1.00 -7.24
C ALA A 23 -2.76 0.14 -6.64
N GLY A 24 -2.73 1.34 -7.21
CA GLY A 24 -3.52 2.48 -6.71
C GLY A 24 -2.92 3.17 -5.48
N LYS A 25 -1.63 2.98 -5.19
CA LYS A 25 -0.95 3.57 -4.01
C LYS A 25 -1.20 5.07 -3.91
N THR A 26 -0.84 5.83 -4.93
CA THR A 26 -1.03 7.30 -4.95
C THR A 26 -2.48 7.71 -4.72
N THR A 27 -3.44 6.99 -5.30
CA THR A 27 -4.87 7.25 -5.11
C THR A 27 -5.30 7.07 -3.67
N ILE A 28 -4.76 6.05 -2.99
CA ILE A 28 -5.03 5.80 -1.57
C ILE A 28 -4.48 6.95 -0.74
N LEU A 29 -3.23 7.36 -0.98
CA LEU A 29 -2.61 8.46 -0.24
C LEU A 29 -3.39 9.76 -0.40
N GLN A 30 -3.80 10.09 -1.63
CA GLN A 30 -4.62 11.27 -1.90
C GLN A 30 -5.96 11.19 -1.18
N ARG A 31 -6.61 10.03 -1.14
CA ARG A 31 -7.87 9.83 -0.42
C ARG A 31 -7.72 9.97 1.09
N VAL A 32 -6.69 9.39 1.66
CA VAL A 32 -6.41 9.48 3.10
C VAL A 32 -6.11 10.93 3.51
N CYS A 33 -5.40 11.67 2.66
CA CYS A 33 -5.11 13.08 2.88
C CYS A 33 -6.22 14.03 2.43
N ASN A 34 -7.35 13.50 1.93
CA ASN A 34 -8.49 14.27 1.43
C ASN A 34 -8.08 15.37 0.42
N THR A 35 -7.25 15.00 -0.54
CA THR A 35 -6.73 15.92 -1.56
C THR A 35 -6.62 15.24 -2.92
N ARG A 36 -6.48 16.04 -3.97
CA ARG A 36 -6.09 15.61 -5.32
C ARG A 36 -4.71 16.12 -5.73
N ASP A 37 -4.08 16.88 -4.83
CA ASP A 37 -2.76 17.45 -5.09
C ASP A 37 -1.69 16.36 -5.15
N GLN A 38 -0.56 16.72 -5.74
CA GLN A 38 0.65 15.91 -5.65
C GLN A 38 1.32 16.14 -4.28
N PRO A 39 1.99 15.12 -3.72
CA PRO A 39 2.75 15.29 -2.50
C PRO A 39 3.98 16.16 -2.73
N GLU A 40 4.40 16.86 -1.71
CA GLU A 40 5.75 17.43 -1.65
C GLU A 40 6.73 16.32 -1.27
N ILE A 41 7.89 16.30 -1.91
CA ILE A 41 8.93 15.29 -1.68
C ILE A 41 10.12 15.96 -1.03
N TYR A 42 10.62 15.32 0.03
CA TYR A 42 11.79 15.79 0.78
C TYR A 42 12.85 14.68 0.82
N ASN A 43 14.11 15.05 0.68
CA ASN A 43 15.23 14.13 0.84
C ASN A 43 15.51 13.84 2.32
N THR A 44 16.51 13.00 2.57
CA THR A 44 16.95 12.64 3.94
C THR A 44 17.47 13.83 4.76
N ASP A 45 17.92 14.90 4.10
CA ASP A 45 18.39 16.12 4.72
C ASP A 45 17.26 17.10 5.03
N GLY A 46 16.02 16.77 4.64
CA GLY A 46 14.83 17.59 4.82
C GLY A 46 14.66 18.69 3.77
N GLU A 47 15.43 18.64 2.70
CA GLU A 47 15.33 19.58 1.60
C GLU A 47 14.24 19.16 0.62
N LYS A 48 13.41 20.12 0.21
CA LYS A 48 12.36 19.85 -0.77
C LYS A 48 12.96 19.60 -2.15
N ILE A 49 12.57 18.48 -2.76
CA ILE A 49 13.00 18.12 -4.11
C ILE A 49 11.99 18.66 -5.11
N ASP A 50 12.48 19.35 -6.14
CA ASP A 50 11.64 19.83 -7.23
C ASP A 50 11.31 18.68 -8.19
N LEU A 51 10.00 18.42 -8.37
CA LEU A 51 9.49 17.38 -9.26
C LEU A 51 9.88 17.58 -10.73
N GLU A 52 10.04 18.84 -11.18
CA GLU A 52 10.44 19.14 -12.55
C GLU A 52 11.90 18.71 -12.81
N VAL A 53 12.78 18.87 -11.84
CA VAL A 53 14.18 18.40 -11.93
C VAL A 53 14.27 16.87 -11.92
N LEU A 54 13.36 16.21 -11.19
CA LEU A 54 13.32 14.76 -11.10
C LEU A 54 12.81 14.10 -12.39
N THR A 55 11.82 14.68 -13.06
CA THR A 55 11.31 14.16 -14.35
C THR A 55 12.35 14.27 -15.46
N ALA A 56 13.20 15.30 -15.45
CA ALA A 56 14.28 15.48 -16.40
C ALA A 56 15.43 14.44 -16.24
N SER A 57 15.62 13.89 -15.05
CA SER A 57 16.71 12.94 -14.74
C SER A 57 16.32 11.45 -14.84
N ARG A 58 15.51 11.08 -15.84
CA ARG A 58 15.11 9.68 -16.13
C ARG A 58 14.73 8.85 -14.90
N GLY A 59 13.68 9.25 -14.20
CA GLY A 59 12.82 8.30 -13.44
C GLY A 59 13.38 7.61 -12.19
N CYS A 60 14.68 7.62 -11.94
CA CYS A 60 15.28 6.77 -10.91
C CYS A 60 15.28 7.40 -9.49
N ARG A 61 15.13 8.71 -9.37
CA ARG A 61 15.23 9.40 -8.06
C ARG A 61 13.88 9.76 -7.43
N LEU A 62 12.79 9.70 -8.19
CA LEU A 62 11.43 9.98 -7.70
C LEU A 62 10.94 8.95 -6.67
N HIS A 63 11.44 7.74 -6.77
CA HIS A 63 10.99 6.59 -5.97
C HIS A 63 12.10 6.06 -5.06
N ASP A 64 12.91 6.97 -4.50
CA ASP A 64 13.80 6.58 -3.43
C ASP A 64 12.95 6.40 -2.17
N ILE A 65 12.98 5.20 -1.61
CA ILE A 65 12.21 4.83 -0.41
C ILE A 65 12.59 5.69 0.81
N GLU A 66 13.79 6.27 0.83
CA GLU A 66 14.24 7.16 1.89
C GLU A 66 13.58 8.55 1.82
N ASN A 67 13.09 8.95 0.65
CA ASN A 67 12.42 10.23 0.50
C ASN A 67 11.09 10.24 1.27
N GLU A 68 10.80 11.39 1.88
CA GLU A 68 9.56 11.66 2.58
C GLU A 68 8.55 12.32 1.64
N MET A 69 7.38 11.72 1.49
CA MET A 69 6.25 12.33 0.77
C MET A 69 5.26 12.90 1.79
N VAL A 70 4.93 14.17 1.64
CA VAL A 70 4.04 14.90 2.55
C VAL A 70 2.98 15.65 1.74
N PHE A 71 1.72 15.50 2.11
CA PHE A 71 0.63 16.29 1.52
C PHE A 71 0.36 17.52 2.38
N ARG A 72 0.27 18.70 1.75
CA ARG A 72 -0.03 19.96 2.45
C ARG A 72 -1.34 19.91 3.25
N SER A 73 -2.32 19.17 2.76
CA SER A 73 -3.61 18.97 3.41
C SER A 73 -3.51 18.16 4.71
N ASN A 74 -2.45 17.36 4.88
CA ASN A 74 -2.24 16.56 6.08
C ASN A 74 -0.74 16.42 6.41
N PRO A 75 -0.09 17.47 6.91
CA PRO A 75 1.36 17.47 7.19
C PRO A 75 1.75 16.55 8.36
N GLY A 76 0.78 16.04 9.11
CA GLY A 76 1.00 15.05 10.17
C GLY A 76 1.31 13.63 9.67
N LEU A 77 1.11 13.35 8.36
CA LEU A 77 1.44 12.07 7.75
C LEU A 77 2.67 12.20 6.86
N ILE A 78 3.60 11.29 7.02
CA ILE A 78 4.75 11.10 6.15
C ILE A 78 4.60 9.75 5.48
N PHE A 79 4.75 9.73 4.17
CA PHE A 79 4.73 8.49 3.41
C PHE A 79 6.09 8.24 2.78
N HIS A 80 6.49 6.97 2.78
CA HIS A 80 7.59 6.44 2.00
C HIS A 80 7.01 5.51 0.95
N ASP A 81 7.31 5.73 -0.34
CA ASP A 81 6.83 4.88 -1.44
C ASP A 81 7.97 4.04 -2.00
N SER A 82 7.77 2.76 -2.04
CA SER A 82 8.63 1.89 -2.84
C SER A 82 8.15 1.92 -4.29
N TRP A 83 9.07 1.94 -5.24
CA TRP A 83 8.72 1.62 -6.62
C TRP A 83 8.00 0.28 -6.63
N GLY A 84 6.80 0.23 -7.25
CA GLY A 84 6.00 -1.01 -7.26
C GLY A 84 6.83 -2.23 -7.67
N PHE A 85 6.74 -3.30 -6.90
CA PHE A 85 7.42 -4.55 -7.20
C PHE A 85 7.12 -4.98 -8.64
N LYS A 86 8.10 -4.81 -9.53
CA LYS A 86 8.06 -5.44 -10.84
C LYS A 86 8.38 -6.91 -10.65
N ALA A 87 7.69 -7.77 -11.36
CA ALA A 87 7.99 -9.19 -11.36
C ALA A 87 9.49 -9.40 -11.68
N GLY A 88 10.27 -9.89 -10.72
CA GLY A 88 11.69 -10.20 -10.87
C GLY A 88 12.69 -9.24 -10.23
N GLY A 89 12.28 -8.17 -9.55
CA GLY A 89 13.20 -7.22 -8.90
C GLY A 89 13.72 -7.68 -7.54
N GLU A 90 14.69 -8.58 -7.48
CA GLU A 90 15.35 -8.92 -6.19
C GLU A 90 15.92 -7.69 -5.49
N SER A 91 16.53 -6.77 -6.25
CA SER A 91 17.12 -5.54 -5.71
C SER A 91 16.10 -4.61 -5.05
N GLU A 92 14.85 -4.58 -5.51
CA GLU A 92 13.80 -3.74 -4.91
C GLU A 92 13.29 -4.32 -3.59
N PHE A 93 13.15 -5.64 -3.51
CA PHE A 93 12.81 -6.32 -2.27
C PHE A 93 13.88 -6.11 -1.20
N ASP A 94 15.16 -6.24 -1.57
CA ASP A 94 16.27 -6.08 -0.64
C ASP A 94 16.36 -4.65 -0.10
N LYS A 95 16.09 -3.63 -0.93
CA LYS A 95 15.99 -2.24 -0.49
C LYS A 95 14.86 -2.03 0.52
N VAL A 96 13.67 -2.56 0.24
CA VAL A 96 12.52 -2.48 1.17
C VAL A 96 12.85 -3.17 2.49
N LYS A 97 13.44 -4.36 2.44
CA LYS A 97 13.86 -5.11 3.62
C LYS A 97 14.91 -4.37 4.43
N ALA A 98 15.91 -3.79 3.77
CA ALA A 98 16.94 -2.98 4.42
C ALA A 98 16.33 -1.77 5.11
N PHE A 99 15.46 -1.02 4.43
CA PHE A 99 14.74 0.13 4.98
C PHE A 99 13.93 -0.25 6.23
N ILE A 100 13.12 -1.31 6.17
CA ILE A 100 12.33 -1.78 7.30
C ILE A 100 13.25 -2.17 8.48
N THR A 101 14.32 -2.91 8.19
CA THR A 101 15.28 -3.35 9.22
C THR A 101 15.99 -2.17 9.88
N GLU A 102 16.34 -1.14 9.15
CA GLU A 102 16.92 0.08 9.70
C GLU A 102 15.92 0.83 10.57
N ARG A 103 14.71 1.05 10.07
CA ARG A 103 13.65 1.75 10.81
C ARG A 103 13.14 0.99 12.04
N SER A 104 13.22 -0.34 12.06
CA SER A 104 12.88 -1.15 13.23
C SER A 104 13.87 -1.00 14.39
N LYS A 105 15.10 -0.57 14.10
CA LYS A 105 16.16 -0.33 15.10
C LYS A 105 16.19 1.10 15.63
N GLU A 106 15.41 1.99 15.04
CA GLU A 106 15.36 3.38 15.45
C GLU A 106 14.88 3.55 16.88
N THR A 107 15.58 4.37 17.64
CA THR A 107 15.24 4.65 19.05
C THR A 107 14.40 5.92 19.20
N LYS A 108 14.51 6.85 18.24
CA LYS A 108 13.77 8.10 18.26
C LYS A 108 12.37 7.90 17.67
N ILE A 109 11.35 8.05 18.49
CA ILE A 109 9.94 7.87 18.09
C ILE A 109 9.54 8.71 16.85
N THR A 110 10.12 9.88 16.66
CA THR A 110 9.87 10.76 15.52
C THR A 110 10.41 10.20 14.20
N LYS A 111 11.30 9.21 14.26
CA LYS A 111 11.88 8.52 13.10
C LYS A 111 11.33 7.12 12.90
N TRP A 112 10.51 6.63 13.83
CA TRP A 112 9.91 5.31 13.71
C TRP A 112 9.08 5.18 12.44
N LEU A 113 9.11 4.00 11.86
CA LEU A 113 8.10 3.55 10.91
C LEU A 113 6.94 2.97 11.72
N HIS A 114 5.75 3.57 11.58
CA HIS A 114 4.61 3.25 12.44
C HIS A 114 3.73 2.14 11.87
N THR A 115 3.71 2.02 10.53
CA THR A 115 2.97 0.96 9.85
C THR A 115 3.47 0.78 8.42
N ILE A 116 3.27 -0.41 7.89
CA ILE A 116 3.47 -0.75 6.48
C ILE A 116 2.10 -0.99 5.87
N TRP A 117 1.79 -0.30 4.77
CA TRP A 117 0.61 -0.53 3.97
C TRP A 117 0.99 -1.33 2.74
N TYR A 118 0.52 -2.58 2.69
CA TYR A 118 0.75 -3.46 1.55
C TYR A 118 -0.45 -3.46 0.61
N CYS A 119 -0.31 -2.88 -0.59
CA CYS A 119 -1.39 -2.73 -1.57
C CYS A 119 -1.40 -3.89 -2.56
N ILE A 120 -2.51 -4.64 -2.58
CA ILE A 120 -2.76 -5.77 -3.49
C ILE A 120 -3.95 -5.43 -4.38
N PRO A 121 -3.76 -5.20 -5.69
CA PRO A 121 -4.86 -4.85 -6.58
C PRO A 121 -5.69 -6.08 -6.95
N MET A 122 -7.01 -5.95 -6.90
CA MET A 122 -7.97 -7.03 -7.15
C MET A 122 -8.47 -7.08 -8.60
N ASP A 123 -8.09 -6.13 -9.45
CA ASP A 123 -8.37 -6.16 -10.88
C ASP A 123 -7.56 -7.27 -11.63
N GLU A 124 -6.52 -7.79 -10.98
CA GLU A 124 -5.77 -8.96 -11.42
C GLU A 124 -6.12 -10.22 -10.61
N ALA A 125 -7.37 -10.34 -10.18
CA ALA A 125 -7.86 -11.34 -9.21
C ALA A 125 -7.66 -12.81 -9.60
N CYS A 126 -7.42 -13.12 -10.87
CA CYS A 126 -7.03 -14.45 -11.31
C CYS A 126 -5.58 -14.82 -10.93
N ARG A 127 -4.79 -13.86 -10.46
CA ARG A 127 -3.44 -14.12 -9.95
C ARG A 127 -3.47 -14.20 -8.43
N LEU A 128 -3.19 -15.37 -7.91
CA LEU A 128 -2.77 -15.58 -6.54
C LEU A 128 -1.59 -14.65 -6.23
N PHE A 129 -1.12 -14.63 -5.00
CA PHE A 129 0.05 -13.85 -4.62
C PHE A 129 1.21 -14.02 -5.60
N THR A 130 1.84 -12.92 -6.00
CA THR A 130 3.05 -12.95 -6.81
C THR A 130 4.22 -13.51 -5.99
N ALA A 131 5.29 -13.92 -6.67
CA ALA A 131 6.51 -14.36 -6.00
C ALA A 131 7.06 -13.27 -5.04
N ALA A 132 6.96 -11.99 -5.42
CA ALA A 132 7.39 -10.88 -4.58
C ALA A 132 6.54 -10.71 -3.32
N GLU A 133 5.23 -10.89 -3.42
CA GLU A 133 4.32 -10.88 -2.26
C GLU A 133 4.59 -12.06 -1.33
N ASN A 134 4.70 -13.27 -1.89
CA ASN A 134 5.07 -14.45 -1.12
C ASN A 134 6.40 -14.24 -0.40
N LYS A 135 7.41 -13.71 -1.09
CA LYS A 135 8.72 -13.41 -0.52
C LYS A 135 8.62 -12.38 0.61
N PHE A 136 7.81 -11.32 0.44
CA PHE A 136 7.60 -10.32 1.48
C PHE A 136 6.97 -10.94 2.74
N PHE A 137 5.84 -11.60 2.59
CA PHE A 137 5.11 -12.15 3.74
C PHE A 137 5.84 -13.30 4.43
N SER A 138 6.68 -14.07 3.72
CA SER A 138 7.42 -15.21 4.30
C SER A 138 8.83 -14.89 4.78
N GLN A 139 9.46 -13.80 4.29
CA GLN A 139 10.90 -13.57 4.50
C GLN A 139 11.24 -12.16 5.01
N CYS A 140 10.27 -11.24 5.05
CA CYS A 140 10.50 -9.90 5.55
C CYS A 140 10.14 -9.85 7.04
N ASP A 141 11.17 -9.82 7.89
CA ASP A 141 10.97 -9.54 9.31
C ASP A 141 10.65 -8.04 9.47
N THR A 142 9.43 -7.74 9.89
CA THR A 142 8.97 -6.37 10.15
C THR A 142 9.11 -5.99 11.62
N GLY A 143 9.62 -6.89 12.47
CA GLY A 143 9.75 -6.66 13.92
C GLY A 143 8.39 -6.31 14.54
N THR A 144 8.33 -5.19 15.22
CA THR A 144 7.09 -4.68 15.86
C THR A 144 6.25 -3.79 14.95
N ILE A 145 6.67 -3.57 13.69
CA ILE A 145 5.96 -2.68 12.77
C ILE A 145 4.75 -3.42 12.19
N PRO A 146 3.52 -2.96 12.44
CA PRO A 146 2.32 -3.63 11.94
C PRO A 146 2.20 -3.49 10.42
N VAL A 147 1.82 -4.58 9.75
CA VAL A 147 1.51 -4.61 8.33
C VAL A 147 0.00 -4.60 8.13
N ILE A 148 -0.48 -3.62 7.38
CA ILE A 148 -1.88 -3.52 6.98
C ILE A 148 -1.98 -3.87 5.50
N VAL A 149 -2.65 -4.96 5.17
CA VAL A 149 -2.90 -5.35 3.79
C VAL A 149 -4.12 -4.61 3.27
N LEU A 150 -3.94 -3.87 2.18
CA LEU A 150 -4.99 -3.10 1.51
C LEU A 150 -5.33 -3.76 0.18
N PHE A 151 -6.48 -4.40 0.10
CA PHE A 151 -7.00 -4.92 -1.16
C PHE A 151 -7.62 -3.77 -1.94
N THR A 152 -6.93 -3.35 -2.99
CA THR A 152 -7.31 -2.18 -3.80
C THR A 152 -8.07 -2.60 -5.04
N LYS A 153 -8.81 -1.65 -5.67
CA LYS A 153 -9.63 -1.93 -6.87
C LYS A 153 -10.61 -3.09 -6.65
N PHE A 154 -11.16 -3.15 -5.45
CA PHE A 154 -12.02 -4.26 -5.03
C PHE A 154 -13.30 -4.34 -5.86
N ASP A 155 -13.74 -3.24 -6.43
CA ASP A 155 -14.85 -3.11 -7.36
C ASP A 155 -14.70 -4.00 -8.60
N ALA A 156 -13.49 -4.33 -9.01
CA ALA A 156 -13.25 -5.29 -10.10
C ALA A 156 -13.83 -6.69 -9.82
N LEU A 157 -13.93 -7.08 -8.55
CA LEU A 157 -14.57 -8.34 -8.17
C LEU A 157 -16.08 -8.32 -8.36
N TYR A 158 -16.71 -7.14 -8.43
CA TYR A 158 -18.15 -7.04 -8.64
C TYR A 158 -18.54 -7.48 -10.05
N ASP A 159 -17.72 -7.20 -11.05
CA ASP A 159 -17.97 -7.64 -12.43
C ASP A 159 -17.80 -9.17 -12.55
N VAL A 160 -16.84 -9.74 -11.86
CA VAL A 160 -16.67 -11.20 -11.79
C VAL A 160 -17.88 -11.86 -11.13
N ALA A 161 -18.29 -11.35 -9.97
CA ALA A 161 -19.45 -11.82 -9.25
C ALA A 161 -20.75 -11.67 -10.05
N TYR A 162 -20.92 -10.55 -10.74
CA TYR A 162 -22.06 -10.35 -11.64
C TYR A 162 -22.11 -11.42 -12.73
N THR A 163 -20.98 -11.71 -13.36
CA THR A 163 -20.89 -12.71 -14.42
C THR A 163 -21.23 -14.11 -13.89
N GLN A 164 -20.73 -14.46 -12.71
CA GLN A 164 -21.04 -15.73 -12.05
C GLN A 164 -22.55 -15.88 -11.76
N LEU A 165 -23.15 -14.85 -11.14
CA LEU A 165 -24.60 -14.83 -10.85
C LEU A 165 -25.45 -14.91 -12.13
N LYS A 166 -24.99 -14.33 -13.23
CA LYS A 166 -25.63 -14.48 -14.54
C LYS A 166 -25.57 -15.91 -15.06
N THR A 167 -24.42 -16.55 -14.91
CA THR A 167 -24.22 -17.96 -15.31
C THR A 167 -25.11 -18.91 -14.48
N GLU A 168 -25.35 -18.56 -13.21
CA GLU A 168 -26.26 -19.28 -12.30
C GLU A 168 -27.75 -19.02 -12.61
N GLY A 169 -28.08 -18.25 -13.65
CA GLY A 169 -29.44 -18.01 -14.10
C GLY A 169 -30.15 -16.83 -13.43
N LYS A 170 -29.47 -16.00 -12.63
CA LYS A 170 -30.09 -14.81 -12.04
C LYS A 170 -30.48 -13.78 -13.11
N SER A 171 -31.57 -13.04 -12.86
CA SER A 171 -31.94 -11.92 -13.71
C SER A 171 -30.86 -10.84 -13.72
N ARG A 172 -30.80 -9.99 -14.77
CA ARG A 172 -29.85 -8.87 -14.83
C ARG A 172 -29.98 -7.94 -13.61
N LYS A 173 -31.19 -7.68 -13.17
CA LYS A 173 -31.49 -6.81 -12.03
C LYS A 173 -31.01 -7.41 -10.72
N ASP A 174 -31.29 -8.68 -10.50
CA ASP A 174 -30.89 -9.38 -9.28
C ASP A 174 -29.37 -9.58 -9.22
N ALA A 175 -28.73 -9.97 -10.34
CA ALA A 175 -27.30 -10.12 -10.42
C ALA A 175 -26.56 -8.80 -10.07
N ARG A 176 -27.01 -7.64 -10.59
CA ARG A 176 -26.45 -6.34 -10.21
C ARG A 176 -26.61 -6.03 -8.73
N LYS A 177 -27.79 -6.33 -8.16
CA LYS A 177 -28.08 -6.06 -6.75
C LYS A 177 -27.22 -6.92 -5.80
N LEU A 178 -26.94 -8.15 -6.22
CA LEU A 178 -26.25 -9.13 -5.37
C LEU A 178 -24.72 -9.16 -5.58
N ALA A 179 -24.22 -8.59 -6.69
CA ALA A 179 -22.81 -8.73 -7.09
C ALA A 179 -21.82 -8.28 -6.00
N ALA A 180 -22.03 -7.13 -5.36
CA ALA A 180 -21.13 -6.64 -4.33
C ALA A 180 -21.09 -7.60 -3.13
N LYS A 181 -22.24 -8.00 -2.61
CA LYS A 181 -22.34 -8.94 -1.49
C LYS A 181 -21.72 -10.30 -1.83
N HIS A 182 -22.01 -10.82 -3.02
CA HIS A 182 -21.44 -12.09 -3.49
C HIS A 182 -19.91 -12.03 -3.62
N ALA A 183 -19.39 -10.90 -4.13
CA ALA A 183 -17.93 -10.68 -4.21
C ALA A 183 -17.28 -10.66 -2.81
N GLU A 184 -17.88 -9.94 -1.86
CA GLU A 184 -17.39 -9.88 -0.48
C GLU A 184 -17.40 -11.25 0.20
N GLU A 185 -18.49 -12.00 0.09
CA GLU A 185 -18.62 -13.37 0.65
C GLU A 185 -17.61 -14.33 0.01
N THR A 186 -17.45 -14.28 -1.31
CA THR A 186 -16.49 -15.11 -2.03
C THR A 186 -15.06 -14.78 -1.62
N PHE A 187 -14.74 -13.50 -1.51
CA PHE A 187 -13.42 -13.03 -1.08
C PHE A 187 -13.14 -13.43 0.38
N ALA A 188 -14.10 -13.27 1.29
CA ALA A 188 -13.95 -13.63 2.70
C ALA A 188 -13.59 -15.10 2.92
N ASN A 189 -14.04 -15.97 2.02
CA ASN A 189 -13.74 -17.41 2.03
C ASN A 189 -12.63 -17.80 1.03
N GLY A 190 -12.07 -16.81 0.34
CA GLY A 190 -11.12 -17.00 -0.74
C GLY A 190 -9.69 -17.34 -0.27
N PRO A 191 -8.85 -17.79 -1.21
CA PRO A 191 -7.50 -18.23 -0.92
C PRO A 191 -6.60 -17.09 -0.44
N GLN A 192 -6.88 -15.83 -0.81
CA GLN A 192 -6.08 -14.67 -0.43
C GLN A 192 -6.10 -14.45 1.09
N LEU A 193 -7.29 -14.46 1.70
CA LEU A 193 -7.40 -14.30 3.15
C LEU A 193 -6.91 -15.53 3.92
N LYS A 194 -7.03 -16.73 3.33
CA LYS A 194 -6.46 -17.94 3.94
C LYS A 194 -4.94 -17.83 4.02
N PHE A 195 -4.29 -17.50 2.91
CA PHE A 195 -2.84 -17.32 2.87
C PHE A 195 -2.35 -16.33 3.93
N LEU A 196 -3.02 -15.16 4.06
CA LEU A 196 -2.61 -14.13 5.03
C LEU A 196 -2.86 -14.53 6.51
N LYS A 197 -3.67 -15.54 6.77
CA LYS A 197 -3.85 -16.07 8.13
C LYS A 197 -2.78 -17.10 8.50
N ASP A 198 -2.12 -17.67 7.50
CA ASP A 198 -1.15 -18.75 7.67
C ASP A 198 0.31 -18.22 7.73
N VAL A 199 0.52 -16.92 7.48
CA VAL A 199 1.81 -16.20 7.56
C VAL A 199 1.78 -15.18 8.69
#